data_aa73bbd1cf2366010d2c966a2955a5dd
#
_entry.id   aa73bbd1cf2366010d2c966a2955a5dd
#
_cell.length_a   1.000
_cell.length_b   1.000
_cell.length_c   1.000
_cell.angle_alpha   90.00
_cell.angle_beta   90.00
_cell.angle_gamma   90.00
#
_symmetry.space_group_name_H-M   'P 1'
#
loop_
_entity.id
_entity.type
_entity.pdbx_description
1 polymer ?
#
loop_
_entity_poly.entity_id
_entity_poly.type
_entity_poly.pdbx_seq_one_letter_code
_entity_poly.pdbx_strand_id
1 'polypeptide(L)'
;MKTEIGVVWFKRDLRLLDHAALCAAEQSQLPLLYLWLIEPTEWTAPENALRHWQFQYASVLQINKELTQIGRNIHICMGEATAVFEELHAAYDIKAVWSYQESGPPRTFTRDRALQAFFKQQRIKWTEFQRDGIVRGLKNRKNWDKSWFAYVNSPILHFTPNVANKFIAWDHPFSLPEQLQAQLEQYPDSFQKAGPYYALRYLSDFLEKRSWFYQKGIS
;
A
#
# COMPACT_ATOMS: atom_id res chain seq x y z
N MET A 1 -13.12 -13.95 23.71
CA MET A 1 -13.34 -13.80 22.24
C MET A 1 -12.31 -12.80 21.71
N LYS A 2 -11.73 -13.06 20.53
CA LYS A 2 -10.81 -12.09 19.88
C LYS A 2 -11.59 -10.86 19.43
N THR A 3 -10.94 -9.70 19.40
CA THR A 3 -11.52 -8.48 18.82
C THR A 3 -11.60 -8.64 17.30
N GLU A 4 -12.77 -8.40 16.74
CA GLU A 4 -12.97 -8.35 15.28
C GLU A 4 -12.32 -7.09 14.70
N ILE A 5 -11.58 -7.24 13.61
CA ILE A 5 -10.87 -6.13 12.96
C ILE A 5 -10.96 -6.18 11.44
N GLY A 6 -10.75 -5.02 10.83
CA GLY A 6 -10.46 -4.86 9.42
C GLY A 6 -9.02 -4.40 9.19
N VAL A 7 -8.40 -4.86 8.12
CA VAL A 7 -7.00 -4.53 7.80
C VAL A 7 -6.92 -3.80 6.46
N VAL A 8 -6.29 -2.62 6.43
CA VAL A 8 -5.85 -1.99 5.19
C VAL A 8 -4.40 -2.36 4.95
N TRP A 9 -4.16 -3.15 3.92
CA TRP A 9 -2.82 -3.56 3.55
C TRP A 9 -2.27 -2.68 2.43
N PHE A 10 -1.44 -1.70 2.81
CA PHE A 10 -0.68 -0.88 1.90
C PHE A 10 0.44 -1.71 1.27
N LYS A 11 0.57 -1.64 -0.03
CA LYS A 11 1.64 -2.30 -0.79
C LYS A 11 2.56 -1.22 -1.39
N ARG A 12 2.33 -0.82 -2.64
CA ARG A 12 3.06 0.26 -3.33
C ARG A 12 2.25 1.54 -3.45
N ASP A 13 1.06 1.55 -2.92
CA ASP A 13 0.02 2.57 -2.99
C ASP A 13 0.13 3.56 -1.81
N LEU A 14 1.34 4.03 -1.51
CA LEU A 14 1.69 4.82 -0.33
C LEU A 14 1.19 6.26 -0.46
N ARG A 15 -0.12 6.45 -0.30
CA ARG A 15 -0.82 7.73 -0.31
C ARG A 15 -2.14 7.65 0.47
N LEU A 16 -2.69 8.80 0.88
CA LEU A 16 -4.03 8.89 1.47
C LEU A 16 -5.06 9.40 0.46
N LEU A 17 -4.65 10.28 -0.46
CA LEU A 17 -5.52 10.78 -1.52
C LEU A 17 -5.73 9.71 -2.59
N ASP A 18 -6.96 9.61 -3.08
CA ASP A 18 -7.35 8.68 -4.15
C ASP A 18 -6.99 7.21 -3.83
N HIS A 19 -7.38 6.78 -2.62
CA HIS A 19 -7.04 5.46 -2.10
C HIS A 19 -8.30 4.63 -1.83
N ALA A 20 -8.78 3.89 -2.83
CA ALA A 20 -10.04 3.16 -2.77
C ALA A 20 -10.09 2.13 -1.63
N ALA A 21 -9.00 1.39 -1.39
CA ALA A 21 -8.92 0.41 -0.31
C ALA A 21 -9.09 1.06 1.08
N LEU A 22 -8.43 2.19 1.30
CA LEU A 22 -8.53 2.95 2.54
C LEU A 22 -9.94 3.53 2.73
N CYS A 23 -10.50 4.16 1.69
CA CYS A 23 -11.86 4.72 1.75
C CYS A 23 -12.92 3.64 2.02
N ALA A 24 -12.79 2.47 1.40
CA ALA A 24 -13.71 1.36 1.64
C ALA A 24 -13.60 0.79 3.07
N ALA A 25 -12.39 0.72 3.60
CA ALA A 25 -12.17 0.30 4.99
C ALA A 25 -12.81 1.27 5.99
N GLU A 26 -12.69 2.58 5.77
CA GLU A 26 -13.29 3.60 6.61
C GLU A 26 -14.82 3.58 6.61
N GLN A 27 -15.43 3.11 5.54
CA GLN A 27 -16.88 2.91 5.47
C GLN A 27 -17.34 1.64 6.21
N SER A 28 -16.42 0.75 6.58
CA SER A 28 -16.75 -0.39 7.43
C SER A 28 -16.96 0.09 8.87
N GLN A 29 -17.68 -0.70 9.66
CA GLN A 29 -17.85 -0.42 11.11
C GLN A 29 -16.84 -1.20 11.96
N LEU A 30 -15.82 -1.79 11.35
CA LEU A 30 -14.80 -2.56 12.03
C LEU A 30 -13.73 -1.65 12.64
N PRO A 31 -13.18 -2.00 13.81
CA PRO A 31 -11.91 -1.46 14.24
C PRO A 31 -10.85 -1.72 13.16
N LEU A 32 -10.02 -0.73 12.84
CA LEU A 32 -9.10 -0.79 11.71
C LEU A 32 -7.64 -0.88 12.15
N LEU A 33 -6.87 -1.63 11.37
CA LEU A 33 -5.41 -1.70 11.44
C LEU A 33 -4.84 -1.40 10.05
N TYR A 34 -3.86 -0.50 9.96
CA TYR A 34 -3.16 -0.22 8.71
C TYR A 34 -1.79 -0.91 8.75
N LEU A 35 -1.44 -1.59 7.68
CA LEU A 35 -0.28 -2.46 7.58
C LEU A 35 0.55 -2.15 6.34
N TRP A 36 1.86 -2.05 6.48
CA TRP A 36 2.82 -2.06 5.39
C TRP A 36 3.95 -3.05 5.71
N LEU A 37 4.35 -3.85 4.72
CA LEU A 37 5.30 -4.94 4.90
C LEU A 37 6.58 -4.72 4.11
N ILE A 38 7.70 -5.02 4.74
CA ILE A 38 8.98 -5.32 4.11
C ILE A 38 9.15 -6.83 4.15
N GLU A 39 8.84 -7.49 3.03
CA GLU A 39 8.96 -8.94 2.94
C GLU A 39 10.43 -9.32 2.65
N PRO A 40 11.05 -10.22 3.43
CA PRO A 40 12.43 -10.66 3.21
C PRO A 40 12.69 -11.16 1.78
N THR A 41 11.75 -11.89 1.21
CA THR A 41 11.81 -12.37 -0.19
C THR A 41 11.86 -11.22 -1.21
N GLU A 42 11.15 -10.12 -0.95
CA GLU A 42 11.20 -8.92 -1.79
C GLU A 42 12.44 -8.07 -1.48
N TRP A 43 12.85 -8.01 -0.22
CA TRP A 43 14.04 -7.28 0.19
C TRP A 43 15.31 -7.77 -0.51
N THR A 44 15.47 -9.08 -0.61
CA THR A 44 16.64 -9.73 -1.23
C THR A 44 16.53 -9.90 -2.74
N ALA A 45 15.42 -9.50 -3.35
CA ALA A 45 15.20 -9.67 -4.78
C ALA A 45 16.15 -8.79 -5.61
N PRO A 46 16.79 -9.33 -6.66
CA PRO A 46 17.84 -8.63 -7.41
C PRO A 46 17.42 -7.35 -8.12
N GLU A 47 16.14 -7.22 -8.42
CA GLU A 47 15.57 -6.01 -9.01
C GLU A 47 15.23 -4.92 -7.99
N ASN A 48 15.30 -5.21 -6.69
CA ASN A 48 15.03 -4.28 -5.62
C ASN A 48 16.35 -3.72 -5.05
N ALA A 49 16.59 -2.45 -5.26
CA ALA A 49 17.73 -1.76 -4.66
C ALA A 49 17.33 -1.10 -3.32
N LEU A 50 18.30 -0.90 -2.43
CA LEU A 50 18.12 -0.23 -1.14
C LEU A 50 17.37 1.10 -1.29
N ARG A 51 17.70 1.91 -2.31
CA ARG A 51 17.02 3.19 -2.57
C ARG A 51 15.51 3.08 -2.78
N HIS A 52 15.02 1.94 -3.32
CA HIS A 52 13.59 1.72 -3.52
C HIS A 52 12.89 1.54 -2.18
N TRP A 53 13.51 0.80 -1.26
CA TRP A 53 13.01 0.60 0.09
C TRP A 53 13.10 1.87 0.93
N GLN A 54 14.20 2.60 0.83
CA GLN A 54 14.37 3.90 1.48
C GLN A 54 13.28 4.89 1.03
N PHE A 55 12.98 4.95 -0.27
CA PHE A 55 11.91 5.79 -0.81
C PHE A 55 10.53 5.40 -0.27
N GLN A 56 10.22 4.09 -0.24
CA GLN A 56 8.96 3.60 0.30
C GLN A 56 8.87 3.87 1.81
N TYR A 57 9.91 3.57 2.56
CA TYR A 57 9.97 3.80 4.01
C TYR A 57 9.77 5.29 4.36
N ALA A 58 10.49 6.17 3.71
CA ALA A 58 10.32 7.62 3.87
C ALA A 58 8.90 8.08 3.52
N SER A 59 8.27 7.47 2.50
CA SER A 59 6.87 7.74 2.15
C SER A 59 5.90 7.30 3.24
N VAL A 60 6.10 6.12 3.83
CA VAL A 60 5.29 5.62 4.96
C VAL A 60 5.44 6.53 6.17
N LEU A 61 6.67 6.95 6.50
CA LEU A 61 6.90 7.87 7.61
C LEU A 61 6.19 9.21 7.42
N GLN A 62 6.17 9.74 6.18
CA GLN A 62 5.42 10.96 5.88
C GLN A 62 3.92 10.76 6.08
N ILE A 63 3.35 9.66 5.61
CA ILE A 63 1.95 9.32 5.82
C ILE A 63 1.66 9.15 7.32
N ASN A 64 2.52 8.48 8.06
CA ASN A 64 2.36 8.31 9.51
C ASN A 64 2.36 9.63 10.27
N LYS A 65 3.16 10.61 9.81
CA LYS A 65 3.14 11.97 10.39
C LYS A 65 1.77 12.65 10.25
N GLU A 66 1.05 12.41 9.15
CA GLU A 66 -0.31 12.91 8.96
C GLU A 66 -1.33 12.10 9.78
N LEU A 67 -1.22 10.76 9.73
CA LEU A 67 -2.14 9.86 10.42
C LEU A 67 -2.08 9.98 11.95
N THR A 68 -0.91 10.24 12.53
CA THR A 68 -0.76 10.41 13.99
C THR A 68 -1.53 11.61 14.52
N GLN A 69 -1.78 12.62 13.71
CA GLN A 69 -2.61 13.77 14.09
C GLN A 69 -4.08 13.38 14.37
N ILE A 70 -4.51 12.25 13.83
CA ILE A 70 -5.86 11.69 14.02
C ILE A 70 -5.85 10.36 14.81
N GLY A 71 -4.76 10.10 15.54
CA GLY A 71 -4.62 8.92 16.38
C GLY A 71 -4.47 7.60 15.62
N ARG A 72 -3.94 7.63 14.40
CA ARG A 72 -3.71 6.45 13.53
C ARG A 72 -2.27 6.35 13.08
N ASN A 73 -1.85 5.17 12.63
CA ASN A 73 -0.56 4.94 12.01
C ASN A 73 -0.57 3.69 11.13
N ILE A 74 0.31 3.62 10.16
CA ILE A 74 0.60 2.38 9.43
C ILE A 74 1.63 1.61 10.26
N HIS A 75 1.31 0.37 10.66
CA HIS A 75 2.26 -0.57 11.24
C HIS A 75 3.25 -1.02 10.19
N ILE A 76 4.52 -0.85 10.50
CA ILE A 76 5.63 -1.23 9.62
C ILE A 76 6.19 -2.56 10.14
N CYS A 77 6.03 -3.63 9.37
CA CYS A 77 6.46 -4.96 9.75
C CYS A 77 7.49 -5.51 8.77
N MET A 78 8.54 -6.16 9.29
CA MET A 78 9.45 -6.97 8.49
C MET A 78 9.10 -8.45 8.64
N GLY A 79 8.53 -9.03 7.59
CA GLY A 79 8.11 -10.43 7.58
C GLY A 79 7.37 -10.80 6.29
N GLU A 80 7.38 -12.08 5.97
CA GLU A 80 6.58 -12.58 4.86
C GLU A 80 5.10 -12.37 5.14
N ALA A 81 4.35 -11.93 4.15
CA ALA A 81 2.95 -11.55 4.35
C ALA A 81 2.10 -12.66 4.94
N THR A 82 2.33 -13.92 4.58
CA THR A 82 1.62 -15.08 5.15
C THR A 82 1.85 -15.18 6.65
N ALA A 83 3.10 -15.13 7.11
CA ALA A 83 3.44 -15.21 8.53
C ALA A 83 2.87 -14.02 9.33
N VAL A 84 2.92 -12.82 8.76
CA VAL A 84 2.36 -11.62 9.40
C VAL A 84 0.84 -11.72 9.55
N PHE A 85 0.13 -12.16 8.51
CA PHE A 85 -1.33 -12.33 8.58
C PHE A 85 -1.77 -13.48 9.47
N GLU A 86 -0.99 -14.57 9.55
CA GLU A 86 -1.23 -15.68 10.48
C GLU A 86 -1.12 -15.20 11.93
N GLU A 87 -0.05 -14.49 12.28
CA GLU A 87 0.16 -13.94 13.61
C GLU A 87 -0.90 -12.90 13.97
N LEU A 88 -1.21 -12.00 13.04
CA LEU A 88 -2.26 -11.01 13.23
C LEU A 88 -3.63 -11.68 13.45
N HIS A 89 -3.93 -12.75 12.70
CA HIS A 89 -5.16 -13.53 12.90
C HIS A 89 -5.14 -14.36 14.20
N ALA A 90 -3.95 -14.73 14.68
CA ALA A 90 -3.80 -15.34 16.00
C ALA A 90 -4.16 -14.35 17.12
N ALA A 91 -3.77 -13.08 16.99
CA ALA A 91 -4.06 -12.02 17.96
C ALA A 91 -5.50 -11.49 17.87
N TYR A 92 -6.03 -11.32 16.65
CA TYR A 92 -7.34 -10.72 16.36
C TYR A 92 -8.19 -11.62 15.47
N ASP A 93 -9.49 -11.37 15.41
CA ASP A 93 -10.39 -12.00 14.46
C ASP A 93 -10.50 -11.09 13.21
N ILE A 94 -9.66 -11.33 12.22
CA ILE A 94 -9.67 -10.55 10.97
C ILE A 94 -10.95 -10.90 10.19
N LYS A 95 -11.83 -9.92 9.98
CA LYS A 95 -13.05 -10.09 9.19
C LYS A 95 -12.88 -9.66 7.74
N ALA A 96 -12.09 -8.61 7.51
CA ALA A 96 -11.90 -8.07 6.17
C ALA A 96 -10.48 -7.53 5.98
N VAL A 97 -9.99 -7.67 4.75
CA VAL A 97 -8.74 -7.07 4.26
C VAL A 97 -9.04 -6.28 3.01
N TRP A 98 -8.53 -5.06 2.91
CA TRP A 98 -8.59 -4.22 1.73
C TRP A 98 -7.18 -3.89 1.25
N SER A 99 -6.93 -4.09 -0.04
CA SER A 99 -5.65 -3.75 -0.67
C SER A 99 -5.84 -3.42 -2.14
N TYR A 100 -4.80 -2.91 -2.78
CA TYR A 100 -4.77 -2.87 -4.23
C TYR A 100 -4.27 -4.20 -4.81
N GLN A 101 -4.69 -4.46 -6.05
CA GLN A 101 -4.21 -5.59 -6.83
C GLN A 101 -2.70 -5.48 -7.07
N GLU A 102 -2.02 -6.61 -6.97
CA GLU A 102 -0.62 -6.69 -7.33
C GLU A 102 -0.46 -6.87 -8.85
N SER A 103 0.48 -6.14 -9.42
CA SER A 103 0.89 -6.23 -10.83
C SER A 103 2.41 -6.42 -10.97
N GLY A 104 3.03 -6.93 -9.93
CA GLY A 104 4.47 -7.14 -9.84
C GLY A 104 4.98 -8.45 -10.45
N PRO A 105 6.17 -8.90 -10.04
CA PRO A 105 6.79 -10.13 -10.53
C PRO A 105 6.02 -11.40 -10.08
N PRO A 106 6.31 -12.57 -10.70
CA PRO A 106 5.59 -13.82 -10.40
C PRO A 106 5.55 -14.21 -8.91
N ARG A 107 6.59 -13.88 -8.14
CA ARG A 107 6.64 -14.18 -6.70
C ARG A 107 5.58 -13.45 -5.90
N THR A 108 5.27 -12.18 -6.23
CA THR A 108 4.19 -11.44 -5.57
C THR A 108 2.81 -12.02 -5.88
N PHE A 109 2.60 -12.57 -7.07
CA PHE A 109 1.39 -13.35 -7.39
C PHE A 109 1.32 -14.67 -6.62
N THR A 110 2.46 -15.34 -6.41
CA THR A 110 2.52 -16.57 -5.61
C THR A 110 2.15 -16.29 -4.16
N ARG A 111 2.70 -15.23 -3.57
CA ARG A 111 2.31 -14.72 -2.25
C ARG A 111 0.81 -14.44 -2.17
N ASP A 112 0.27 -13.68 -3.12
CA ASP A 112 -1.16 -13.31 -3.11
C ASP A 112 -2.05 -14.54 -3.23
N ARG A 113 -1.66 -15.57 -4.00
CA ARG A 113 -2.39 -16.85 -4.05
C ARG A 113 -2.36 -17.61 -2.73
N ALA A 114 -1.22 -17.63 -2.05
CA ALA A 114 -1.10 -18.25 -0.73
C ALA A 114 -2.01 -17.54 0.28
N LEU A 115 -1.98 -16.21 0.32
CA LEU A 115 -2.86 -15.41 1.17
C LEU A 115 -4.34 -15.60 0.81
N GLN A 116 -4.70 -15.69 -0.46
CA GLN A 116 -6.08 -15.96 -0.87
C GLN A 116 -6.58 -17.31 -0.32
N ALA A 117 -5.73 -18.35 -0.35
CA ALA A 117 -6.05 -19.65 0.24
C ALA A 117 -6.24 -19.54 1.75
N PHE A 118 -5.34 -18.88 2.46
CA PHE A 118 -5.41 -18.63 3.89
C PHE A 118 -6.68 -17.84 4.25
N PHE A 119 -6.95 -16.71 3.59
CA PHE A 119 -8.14 -15.90 3.86
C PHE A 119 -9.43 -16.66 3.61
N LYS A 120 -9.48 -17.47 2.55
CA LYS A 120 -10.63 -18.35 2.29
C LYS A 120 -10.84 -19.38 3.41
N GLN A 121 -9.77 -20.01 3.88
CA GLN A 121 -9.82 -20.98 4.98
C GLN A 121 -10.30 -20.33 6.27
N GLN A 122 -9.83 -19.11 6.58
CA GLN A 122 -10.19 -18.37 7.79
C GLN A 122 -11.48 -17.55 7.65
N ARG A 123 -12.18 -17.63 6.50
CA ARG A 123 -13.39 -16.85 6.19
C ARG A 123 -13.19 -15.34 6.26
N ILE A 124 -12.00 -14.88 5.91
CA ILE A 124 -11.63 -13.46 5.84
C ILE A 124 -12.05 -12.93 4.46
N LYS A 125 -12.81 -11.85 4.41
CA LYS A 125 -13.18 -11.19 3.16
C LYS A 125 -12.03 -10.35 2.65
N TRP A 126 -11.38 -10.76 1.56
CA TRP A 126 -10.36 -9.93 0.91
C TRP A 126 -10.94 -9.19 -0.29
N THR A 127 -10.88 -7.84 -0.26
CA THR A 127 -11.30 -6.98 -1.35
C THR A 127 -10.07 -6.31 -1.97
N GLU A 128 -9.80 -6.65 -3.23
CA GLU A 128 -8.73 -6.04 -4.01
C GLU A 128 -9.28 -5.01 -4.98
N PHE A 129 -8.71 -3.80 -4.97
CA PHE A 129 -9.05 -2.72 -5.89
C PHE A 129 -8.13 -2.71 -7.10
N GLN A 130 -8.66 -2.37 -8.25
CA GLN A 130 -7.86 -2.19 -9.46
C GLN A 130 -6.86 -1.06 -9.27
N ARG A 131 -5.64 -1.25 -9.78
CA ARG A 131 -4.57 -0.27 -9.76
C ARG A 131 -4.17 0.13 -11.17
N ASP A 132 -3.89 1.42 -11.36
CA ASP A 132 -3.27 1.97 -12.57
C ASP A 132 -4.03 1.66 -13.89
N GLY A 133 -5.33 1.40 -13.83
CA GLY A 133 -6.13 1.01 -14.99
C GLY A 133 -5.77 -0.38 -15.57
N ILE A 134 -4.97 -1.17 -14.86
CA ILE A 134 -4.55 -2.51 -15.30
C ILE A 134 -5.68 -3.51 -15.08
N VAL A 135 -6.07 -4.21 -16.14
CA VAL A 135 -7.04 -5.31 -16.09
C VAL A 135 -6.29 -6.62 -16.08
N ARG A 136 -6.28 -7.32 -14.93
CA ARG A 136 -5.63 -8.63 -14.80
C ARG A 136 -6.33 -9.69 -15.68
N GLY A 137 -5.56 -10.58 -16.30
CA GLY A 137 -6.10 -11.68 -17.08
C GLY A 137 -6.79 -11.26 -18.39
N LEU A 138 -6.49 -10.09 -18.92
CA LEU A 138 -7.03 -9.59 -20.18
C LEU A 138 -6.65 -10.53 -21.32
N LYS A 139 -7.64 -11.16 -21.97
CA LYS A 139 -7.41 -12.11 -23.08
C LYS A 139 -7.08 -11.40 -24.40
N ASN A 140 -7.58 -10.19 -24.60
CA ASN A 140 -7.29 -9.35 -25.77
C ASN A 140 -7.51 -7.88 -25.40
N ARG A 141 -7.03 -6.97 -26.25
CA ARG A 141 -7.13 -5.51 -26.02
C ARG A 141 -8.42 -4.87 -26.51
N LYS A 142 -9.41 -5.63 -26.97
CA LYS A 142 -10.68 -5.07 -27.45
C LYS A 142 -11.36 -4.29 -26.31
N ASN A 143 -11.69 -3.03 -26.56
CA ASN A 143 -12.28 -2.09 -25.60
C ASN A 143 -11.40 -1.80 -24.36
N TRP A 144 -10.11 -2.12 -24.39
CA TRP A 144 -9.20 -1.79 -23.27
C TRP A 144 -9.13 -0.28 -23.04
N ASP A 145 -9.07 0.50 -24.11
CA ASP A 145 -9.07 1.96 -24.09
C ASP A 145 -10.29 2.52 -23.33
N LYS A 146 -11.50 2.00 -23.61
CA LYS A 146 -12.73 2.42 -22.92
C LYS A 146 -12.64 2.15 -21.41
N SER A 147 -12.15 0.98 -21.02
CA SER A 147 -11.98 0.62 -19.61
C SER A 147 -10.93 1.51 -18.94
N TRP A 148 -9.83 1.80 -19.63
CA TRP A 148 -8.79 2.68 -19.14
C TRP A 148 -9.29 4.12 -18.99
N PHE A 149 -9.99 4.66 -20.01
CA PHE A 149 -10.61 5.99 -19.93
C PHE A 149 -11.63 6.09 -18.80
N ALA A 150 -12.46 5.07 -18.60
CA ALA A 150 -13.42 5.05 -17.49
C ALA A 150 -12.71 5.09 -16.13
N TYR A 151 -11.61 4.34 -16.00
CA TYR A 151 -10.81 4.32 -14.77
C TYR A 151 -10.14 5.68 -14.49
N VAL A 152 -9.41 6.24 -15.47
CA VAL A 152 -8.66 7.49 -15.25
C VAL A 152 -9.53 8.74 -15.14
N ASN A 153 -10.77 8.69 -15.61
CA ASN A 153 -11.75 9.77 -15.46
C ASN A 153 -12.71 9.55 -14.26
N SER A 154 -12.48 8.51 -13.45
CA SER A 154 -13.26 8.34 -12.23
C SER A 154 -12.97 9.48 -11.23
N PRO A 155 -13.95 9.87 -10.40
CA PRO A 155 -13.75 10.89 -9.40
C PRO A 155 -12.62 10.54 -8.44
N ILE A 156 -11.81 11.53 -8.06
CA ILE A 156 -10.77 11.39 -7.05
C ILE A 156 -11.42 11.11 -5.69
N LEU A 157 -10.98 10.05 -5.03
CA LEU A 157 -11.45 9.67 -3.72
C LEU A 157 -10.71 10.45 -2.63
N HIS A 158 -11.46 11.08 -1.75
CA HIS A 158 -10.90 11.78 -0.60
C HIS A 158 -10.99 10.90 0.65
N PHE A 159 -9.85 10.68 1.29
CA PHE A 159 -9.80 9.99 2.57
C PHE A 159 -10.47 10.85 3.65
N THR A 160 -11.49 10.30 4.26
CA THR A 160 -12.18 10.89 5.40
C THR A 160 -12.18 9.87 6.52
N PRO A 161 -11.39 10.08 7.59
CA PRO A 161 -11.35 9.14 8.71
C PRO A 161 -12.71 9.08 9.39
N ASN A 162 -13.23 7.87 9.57
CA ASN A 162 -14.43 7.66 10.36
C ASN A 162 -14.03 7.63 11.85
N VAL A 163 -14.37 8.67 12.57
CA VAL A 163 -14.06 8.81 14.01
C VAL A 163 -14.73 7.75 14.89
N ALA A 164 -15.77 7.09 14.39
CA ALA A 164 -16.40 5.98 15.09
C ALA A 164 -15.58 4.67 14.96
N ASN A 165 -14.74 4.54 13.97
CA ASN A 165 -13.87 3.39 13.81
C ASN A 165 -12.70 3.47 14.78
N LYS A 166 -12.67 2.54 15.75
CA LYS A 166 -11.51 2.37 16.62
C LYS A 166 -10.28 2.01 15.77
N PHE A 167 -9.13 2.55 16.14
CA PHE A 167 -7.86 2.17 15.54
C PHE A 167 -7.16 1.15 16.44
N ILE A 168 -6.58 0.11 15.84
CA ILE A 168 -5.90 -0.97 16.57
C ILE A 168 -4.40 -0.69 16.58
N ALA A 169 -3.86 -0.49 17.77
CA ALA A 169 -2.43 -0.58 18.01
C ALA A 169 -2.07 -2.06 18.22
N TRP A 170 -1.20 -2.58 17.36
CA TRP A 170 -0.75 -3.95 17.43
C TRP A 170 0.71 -4.02 17.86
N ASP A 171 0.95 -4.61 19.00
CA ASP A 171 2.29 -5.00 19.43
C ASP A 171 2.65 -6.32 18.76
N HIS A 172 3.68 -6.33 17.91
CA HIS A 172 3.98 -7.44 17.00
C HIS A 172 5.46 -7.82 17.01
N PRO A 173 5.80 -9.10 16.74
CA PRO A 173 7.18 -9.58 16.72
C PRO A 173 7.96 -9.22 15.44
N PHE A 174 7.32 -8.52 14.50
CA PHE A 174 7.88 -8.20 13.18
C PHE A 174 8.55 -6.81 13.13
N SER A 175 9.18 -6.40 14.22
CA SER A 175 9.91 -5.12 14.26
C SER A 175 11.08 -5.11 13.28
N LEU A 176 11.38 -3.95 12.71
CA LEU A 176 12.57 -3.79 11.89
C LEU A 176 13.83 -3.92 12.76
N PRO A 177 14.82 -4.70 12.33
CA PRO A 177 16.14 -4.68 12.96
C PRO A 177 16.74 -3.27 12.95
N GLU A 178 17.36 -2.83 14.03
CA GLU A 178 17.93 -1.48 14.16
C GLU A 178 18.87 -1.11 13.01
N GLN A 179 19.73 -2.03 12.60
CA GLN A 179 20.65 -1.83 11.48
C GLN A 179 19.91 -1.57 10.17
N LEU A 180 18.81 -2.29 9.93
CA LEU A 180 18.00 -2.09 8.74
C LEU A 180 17.27 -0.77 8.79
N GLN A 181 16.69 -0.43 9.93
CA GLN A 181 16.03 0.86 10.12
C GLN A 181 17.00 2.02 9.85
N ALA A 182 18.20 1.96 10.41
CA ALA A 182 19.24 2.97 10.18
C ALA A 182 19.62 3.08 8.68
N GLN A 183 19.68 1.96 7.93
CA GLN A 183 19.89 1.99 6.49
C GLN A 183 18.72 2.64 5.73
N LEU A 184 17.48 2.34 6.13
CA LEU A 184 16.28 2.90 5.51
C LEU A 184 16.16 4.42 5.74
N GLU A 185 16.61 4.91 6.87
CA GLU A 185 16.60 6.34 7.23
C GLU A 185 17.65 7.17 6.48
N GLN A 186 18.68 6.54 5.94
CA GLN A 186 19.76 7.19 5.17
C GLN A 186 19.37 7.45 3.70
N TYR A 187 18.14 7.92 3.45
CA TYR A 187 17.73 8.27 2.10
C TYR A 187 18.44 9.55 1.62
N PRO A 188 19.24 9.49 0.53
CA PRO A 188 20.06 10.61 0.13
C PRO A 188 19.25 11.83 -0.31
N ASP A 189 19.69 13.02 0.13
CA ASP A 189 19.07 14.30 -0.25
C ASP A 189 19.15 14.62 -1.74
N SER A 190 20.14 14.04 -2.44
CA SER A 190 20.31 14.17 -3.89
C SER A 190 19.27 13.41 -4.71
N PHE A 191 18.54 12.49 -4.09
CA PHE A 191 17.50 11.74 -4.77
C PHE A 191 16.15 12.49 -4.74
N GLN A 192 15.24 12.05 -5.57
CA GLN A 192 13.87 12.56 -5.59
C GLN A 192 13.24 12.43 -4.19
N LYS A 193 12.77 13.54 -3.64
CA LYS A 193 12.13 13.52 -2.31
C LYS A 193 10.93 12.57 -2.30
N ALA A 194 10.83 11.75 -1.26
CA ALA A 194 9.79 10.75 -1.09
C ALA A 194 8.51 11.34 -0.49
N GLY A 195 7.40 10.62 -0.70
CA GLY A 195 6.12 10.88 -0.05
C GLY A 195 5.10 11.64 -0.89
N PRO A 196 3.81 11.56 -0.49
CA PRO A 196 2.68 12.09 -1.26
C PRO A 196 2.76 13.60 -1.53
N TYR A 197 3.22 14.36 -0.57
CA TYR A 197 3.40 15.82 -0.70
C TYR A 197 4.34 16.16 -1.88
N TYR A 198 5.50 15.52 -1.94
CA TYR A 198 6.45 15.78 -3.01
C TYR A 198 5.97 15.22 -4.36
N ALA A 199 5.25 14.09 -4.35
CA ALA A 199 4.64 13.53 -5.56
C ALA A 199 3.70 14.56 -6.22
N LEU A 200 2.85 15.21 -5.45
CA LEU A 200 1.95 16.25 -5.96
C LEU A 200 2.72 17.48 -6.48
N ARG A 201 3.78 17.92 -5.80
CA ARG A 201 4.65 19.01 -6.28
C ARG A 201 5.32 18.65 -7.60
N TYR A 202 5.86 17.44 -7.73
CA TYR A 202 6.49 16.99 -8.98
C TYR A 202 5.49 16.86 -10.10
N LEU A 203 4.24 16.44 -9.81
CA LEU A 203 3.16 16.40 -10.79
C LEU A 203 2.80 17.80 -11.28
N SER A 204 2.62 18.77 -10.37
CA SER A 204 2.33 20.18 -10.73
C SER A 204 3.45 20.76 -11.59
N ASP A 205 4.70 20.61 -11.17
CA ASP A 205 5.86 21.09 -11.95
C ASP A 205 5.95 20.42 -13.33
N PHE A 206 5.62 19.12 -13.41
CA PHE A 206 5.55 18.43 -14.70
C PHE A 206 4.46 19.01 -15.59
N LEU A 207 3.25 19.19 -15.09
CA LEU A 207 2.12 19.71 -15.87
C LEU A 207 2.35 21.16 -16.31
N GLU A 208 2.91 22.00 -15.45
CA GLU A 208 3.10 23.42 -15.72
C GLU A 208 4.30 23.71 -16.64
N LYS A 209 5.37 22.90 -16.57
CA LYS A 209 6.65 23.21 -17.22
C LYS A 209 7.18 22.06 -18.09
N ARG A 210 7.43 20.89 -17.47
CA ARG A 210 8.20 19.81 -18.12
C ARG A 210 7.43 19.08 -19.20
N SER A 211 6.09 19.03 -19.13
CA SER A 211 5.24 18.37 -20.14
C SER A 211 5.43 18.96 -21.54
N TRP A 212 5.67 20.26 -21.65
CA TRP A 212 5.92 20.93 -22.94
C TRP A 212 7.18 20.44 -23.67
N PHE A 213 8.15 19.92 -22.91
CA PHE A 213 9.42 19.43 -23.44
C PHE A 213 9.55 17.90 -23.33
N TYR A 214 8.48 17.20 -22.93
CA TYR A 214 8.54 15.78 -22.63
C TYR A 214 9.07 14.95 -23.80
N GLN A 215 8.59 15.19 -25.03
CA GLN A 215 9.07 14.47 -26.22
C GLN A 215 10.55 14.73 -26.54
N LYS A 216 11.08 15.91 -26.19
CA LYS A 216 12.50 16.26 -26.42
C LYS A 216 13.41 15.74 -25.30
N GLY A 217 12.86 15.43 -24.13
CA GLY A 217 13.59 14.99 -22.95
C GLY A 217 13.65 13.47 -22.75
N ILE A 218 13.04 12.69 -23.65
CA ILE A 218 13.01 11.20 -23.60
C ILE A 218 14.21 10.59 -24.35
N SER A 219 15.05 11.35 -25.01
CA SER A 219 16.20 10.86 -25.79
C SER A 219 17.35 10.40 -24.91
#